data_b9a73b56d7d652645e5b745432404092
#
_entry.id   b9a73b56d7d652645e5b745432404092
#
_cell.length_a   1.000
_cell.length_b   1.000
_cell.length_c   1.000
_cell.angle_alpha   90.00
_cell.angle_beta   90.00
_cell.angle_gamma   90.00
#
_symmetry.space_group_name_H-M   'P 1'
#
loop_
_entity.id
_entity.type
_entity.pdbx_description
1 polymer ?
#
loop_
_entity_poly.entity_id
_entity_poly.type
_entity_poly.pdbx_seq_one_letter_code
_entity_poly.pdbx_strand_id
1 'polypeptide(L)'
;MKEQIRVAAGQGFWGDLPDAPVRQVEGGPIDYLMLDYLAEVTMSIMQKQKARDPNTGYAKDFVPLMRRILPTCIERNIRVTANAGGVNVKGCATAVRDVARELGLDGKVRIGIVTGDDIMARLDEFLSRGIELRNMDTDEPLATVRDRIQSANVYLGAWPMVEALNQGVQVVITGRATDTGLTLAPLIHEFGWKQNDWDLLAAGTIAGHIIECGAQASGGNCQYEWQSIPDMANVGFPIAEAKPDGSFVITKHENTGGRVNVPSVKEQLVYEMGDPHEYITPDCVADFTTIRLEDAGENRVRVYGIKGRPATDSLKVSISYSAGFKAVGTLVYAWPDAYAKAQAADKILRARLERLGLHFDQVLTEFVGVNATHGPLAGPAAADQAEVQLRVGVRGNDKAAIERFTKEIAPLILTGPPAVTGFAGGRPKVEEIVAYWPALIPKEEIKPVVEVIEA
;
A
#
# COMPACT_ATOMS: atom_id res chain seq x y z
N MET A 1 -28.22 -7.58 16.34
CA MET A 1 -27.45 -6.52 15.64
C MET A 1 -26.81 -5.65 16.72
N LYS A 2 -25.52 -5.38 16.63
CA LYS A 2 -24.86 -4.41 17.51
C LYS A 2 -25.35 -2.99 17.20
N GLU A 3 -25.38 -2.12 18.19
CA GLU A 3 -25.74 -0.69 17.99
C GLU A 3 -24.56 0.10 17.42
N GLN A 4 -23.35 -0.37 17.64
CA GLN A 4 -22.09 0.22 17.16
C GLN A 4 -21.01 -0.84 17.13
N ILE A 5 -20.07 -0.73 16.19
CA ILE A 5 -18.80 -1.49 16.22
C ILE A 5 -17.60 -0.57 16.04
N ARG A 6 -16.45 -1.02 16.53
CA ARG A 6 -15.17 -0.31 16.44
C ARG A 6 -14.20 -1.12 15.58
N VAL A 7 -13.86 -0.58 14.42
CA VAL A 7 -12.83 -1.14 13.52
C VAL A 7 -11.57 -0.29 13.65
N ALA A 8 -10.49 -0.89 14.12
CA ALA A 8 -9.22 -0.20 14.33
C ALA A 8 -8.23 -0.53 13.21
N ALA A 9 -7.55 0.47 12.67
CA ALA A 9 -6.40 0.26 11.78
C ALA A 9 -5.18 -0.15 12.59
N GLY A 10 -4.49 -1.19 12.18
CA GLY A 10 -3.24 -1.61 12.82
C GLY A 10 -2.03 -1.56 11.90
N GLN A 11 -2.26 -1.53 10.59
CA GLN A 11 -1.23 -1.53 9.55
C GLN A 11 -1.75 -0.78 8.34
N GLY A 12 -1.01 0.19 7.83
CA GLY A 12 -1.38 0.91 6.61
C GLY A 12 -0.57 0.50 5.38
N PHE A 13 0.56 -0.16 5.54
CA PHE A 13 1.37 -0.74 4.46
C PHE A 13 2.37 -1.75 5.03
N TRP A 14 2.91 -2.64 4.18
CA TRP A 14 3.94 -3.59 4.61
C TRP A 14 5.24 -2.87 5.01
N GLY A 15 5.53 -2.89 6.31
CA GLY A 15 6.67 -2.19 6.90
C GLY A 15 6.30 -0.92 7.69
N ASP A 16 5.01 -0.73 7.97
CA ASP A 16 4.52 0.31 8.89
C ASP A 16 4.95 0.03 10.35
N LEU A 17 4.54 0.84 11.28
CA LEU A 17 4.95 0.81 12.68
C LEU A 17 4.62 -0.54 13.34
N PRO A 18 5.64 -1.38 13.68
CA PRO A 18 5.37 -2.77 14.08
C PRO A 18 4.58 -2.95 15.36
N ASP A 19 4.59 -1.94 16.24
CA ASP A 19 3.87 -1.99 17.53
C ASP A 19 2.46 -1.39 17.45
N ALA A 20 2.09 -0.76 16.35
CA ALA A 20 0.76 -0.15 16.20
C ALA A 20 -0.38 -1.19 16.36
N PRO A 21 -0.35 -2.37 15.72
CA PRO A 21 -1.38 -3.38 15.91
C PRO A 21 -1.50 -3.86 17.37
N VAL A 22 -0.37 -4.00 18.05
CA VAL A 22 -0.33 -4.41 19.46
C VAL A 22 -0.99 -3.36 20.33
N ARG A 23 -0.62 -2.08 20.13
CA ARG A 23 -1.24 -0.97 20.85
C ARG A 23 -2.74 -0.83 20.58
N GLN A 24 -3.20 -1.19 19.38
CA GLN A 24 -4.63 -1.19 19.06
C GLN A 24 -5.40 -2.26 19.86
N VAL A 25 -4.89 -3.49 19.94
CA VAL A 25 -5.58 -4.55 20.69
C VAL A 25 -5.48 -4.39 22.21
N GLU A 26 -4.46 -3.71 22.71
CA GLU A 26 -4.22 -3.49 24.14
C GLU A 26 -4.81 -2.18 24.65
N GLY A 27 -4.90 -1.14 23.81
CA GLY A 27 -5.16 0.23 24.18
C GLY A 27 -6.61 0.55 24.60
N GLY A 28 -7.56 -0.33 24.29
CA GLY A 28 -8.97 -0.16 24.64
C GLY A 28 -9.90 -1.09 23.87
N PRO A 29 -11.21 -0.92 24.03
CA PRO A 29 -12.16 -1.79 23.36
C PRO A 29 -12.18 -1.52 21.85
N ILE A 30 -11.99 -2.58 21.06
CA ILE A 30 -12.21 -2.64 19.62
C ILE A 30 -12.90 -3.97 19.30
N ASP A 31 -13.68 -4.02 18.23
CA ASP A 31 -14.32 -5.26 17.76
C ASP A 31 -13.50 -5.94 16.67
N TYR A 32 -12.85 -5.13 15.81
CA TYR A 32 -12.06 -5.59 14.69
C TYR A 32 -10.73 -4.85 14.59
N LEU A 33 -9.69 -5.59 14.23
CA LEU A 33 -8.40 -5.05 13.80
C LEU A 33 -8.24 -5.30 12.31
N MET A 34 -8.12 -4.24 11.50
CA MET A 34 -7.81 -4.31 10.09
C MET A 34 -6.30 -4.09 9.87
N LEU A 35 -5.71 -4.87 8.98
CA LEU A 35 -4.29 -4.86 8.69
C LEU A 35 -4.08 -4.87 7.18
N ASP A 36 -3.65 -3.74 6.64
CA ASP A 36 -3.32 -3.60 5.21
C ASP A 36 -1.83 -3.77 4.98
N TYR A 37 -1.48 -4.72 4.11
CA TYR A 37 -0.11 -5.07 3.75
C TYR A 37 0.20 -4.85 2.27
N LEU A 38 -0.83 -4.67 1.42
CA LEU A 38 -0.66 -4.82 -0.01
C LEU A 38 -0.78 -3.49 -0.76
N ALA A 39 0.31 -3.12 -1.42
CA ALA A 39 0.34 -2.19 -2.52
C ALA A 39 0.62 -2.94 -3.83
N GLU A 40 0.50 -2.28 -4.97
CA GLU A 40 0.71 -2.87 -6.30
C GLU A 40 2.09 -3.54 -6.44
N VAL A 41 3.13 -2.93 -5.91
CA VAL A 41 4.51 -3.44 -5.97
C VAL A 41 4.73 -4.65 -5.05
N THR A 42 4.01 -4.75 -3.93
CA THR A 42 4.20 -5.82 -2.95
C THR A 42 3.85 -7.19 -3.51
N MET A 43 2.85 -7.29 -4.39
CA MET A 43 2.47 -8.55 -5.05
C MET A 43 3.61 -9.14 -5.86
N SER A 44 4.34 -8.33 -6.62
CA SER A 44 5.50 -8.79 -7.41
C SER A 44 6.68 -9.23 -6.53
N ILE A 45 6.91 -8.53 -5.41
CA ILE A 45 7.94 -8.91 -4.43
C ILE A 45 7.61 -10.26 -3.82
N MET A 46 6.37 -10.46 -3.40
CA MET A 46 5.88 -11.71 -2.81
C MET A 46 5.92 -12.86 -3.82
N GLN A 47 5.59 -12.59 -5.09
CA GLN A 47 5.70 -13.58 -6.16
C GLN A 47 7.16 -14.04 -6.39
N LYS A 48 8.11 -13.12 -6.39
CA LYS A 48 9.54 -13.45 -6.47
C LYS A 48 10.02 -14.25 -5.25
N GLN A 49 9.50 -13.95 -4.08
CA GLN A 49 9.80 -14.73 -2.87
C GLN A 49 9.27 -16.16 -3.01
N LYS A 50 8.00 -16.34 -3.39
CA LYS A 50 7.37 -17.64 -3.60
C LYS A 50 8.06 -18.48 -4.66
N ALA A 51 8.53 -17.84 -5.75
CA ALA A 51 9.29 -18.54 -6.81
C ALA A 51 10.63 -19.10 -6.31
N ARG A 52 11.25 -18.48 -5.30
CA ARG A 52 12.50 -18.95 -4.66
C ARG A 52 12.25 -19.98 -3.57
N ASP A 53 11.18 -19.78 -2.79
CA ASP A 53 10.77 -20.64 -1.70
C ASP A 53 9.24 -20.72 -1.66
N PRO A 54 8.63 -21.86 -2.04
CA PRO A 54 7.18 -22.05 -2.09
C PRO A 54 6.46 -21.82 -0.76
N ASN A 55 7.18 -21.84 0.37
CA ASN A 55 6.62 -21.57 1.70
C ASN A 55 6.53 -20.08 2.03
N THR A 56 6.92 -19.21 1.10
CA THR A 56 6.86 -17.75 1.22
C THR A 56 5.83 -17.16 0.25
N GLY A 57 5.83 -15.84 0.05
CA GLY A 57 4.90 -15.15 -0.85
C GLY A 57 3.72 -14.53 -0.11
N TYR A 58 3.86 -14.29 1.18
CA TYR A 58 2.96 -13.54 2.04
C TYR A 58 3.77 -12.58 2.94
N ALA A 59 3.11 -11.67 3.65
CA ALA A 59 3.77 -10.75 4.57
C ALA A 59 4.37 -11.51 5.75
N LYS A 60 5.70 -11.65 5.77
CA LYS A 60 6.40 -12.51 6.75
C LYS A 60 6.29 -12.01 8.19
N ASP A 61 6.18 -10.71 8.38
CA ASP A 61 6.03 -10.04 9.68
C ASP A 61 4.62 -10.21 10.27
N PHE A 62 3.62 -10.57 9.45
CA PHE A 62 2.27 -10.87 9.91
C PHE A 62 2.23 -12.06 10.89
N VAL A 63 2.98 -13.12 10.64
CA VAL A 63 2.98 -14.32 11.49
C VAL A 63 3.57 -14.04 12.89
N PRO A 64 4.73 -13.39 13.04
CA PRO A 64 5.20 -12.92 14.36
C PRO A 64 4.25 -11.93 15.05
N LEU A 65 3.60 -11.06 14.29
CA LEU A 65 2.57 -10.17 14.84
C LEU A 65 1.40 -10.99 15.43
N MET A 66 0.86 -11.95 14.66
CA MET A 66 -0.23 -12.81 15.15
C MET A 66 0.16 -13.57 16.42
N ARG A 67 1.41 -14.02 16.55
CA ARG A 67 1.93 -14.60 17.79
C ARG A 67 1.79 -13.68 19.00
N ARG A 68 1.99 -12.38 18.81
CA ARG A 68 1.90 -11.39 19.89
C ARG A 68 0.47 -11.04 20.26
N ILE A 69 -0.42 -10.88 19.26
CA ILE A 69 -1.75 -10.30 19.49
C ILE A 69 -2.86 -11.35 19.62
N LEU A 70 -2.69 -12.56 19.07
CA LEU A 70 -3.76 -13.55 19.00
C LEU A 70 -4.34 -13.94 20.38
N PRO A 71 -3.53 -14.13 21.45
CA PRO A 71 -4.08 -14.39 22.79
C PRO A 71 -5.04 -13.27 23.25
N THR A 72 -4.61 -12.01 23.12
CA THR A 72 -5.43 -10.85 23.49
C THR A 72 -6.67 -10.72 22.60
N CYS A 73 -6.54 -11.01 21.30
CA CYS A 73 -7.67 -10.98 20.38
C CYS A 73 -8.74 -12.02 20.79
N ILE A 74 -8.33 -13.22 21.16
CA ILE A 74 -9.26 -14.27 21.61
C ILE A 74 -9.90 -13.89 22.95
N GLU A 75 -9.10 -13.44 23.93
CA GLU A 75 -9.59 -13.02 25.25
C GLU A 75 -10.62 -11.90 25.16
N ARG A 76 -10.37 -10.90 24.31
CA ARG A 76 -11.22 -9.71 24.14
C ARG A 76 -12.25 -9.83 23.02
N ASN A 77 -12.34 -10.99 22.37
CA ASN A 77 -13.22 -11.25 21.23
C ASN A 77 -13.01 -10.24 20.07
N ILE A 78 -11.76 -9.89 19.79
CA ILE A 78 -11.36 -9.03 18.66
C ILE A 78 -11.14 -9.93 17.46
N ARG A 79 -11.78 -9.62 16.33
CA ARG A 79 -11.53 -10.30 15.05
C ARG A 79 -10.51 -9.54 14.22
N VAL A 80 -9.79 -10.27 13.35
CA VAL A 80 -8.75 -9.71 12.48
C VAL A 80 -9.14 -9.88 11.02
N THR A 81 -9.04 -8.82 10.23
CA THR A 81 -9.14 -8.83 8.77
C THR A 81 -7.82 -8.35 8.16
N ALA A 82 -7.20 -9.14 7.28
CA ALA A 82 -5.90 -8.81 6.72
C ALA A 82 -5.74 -9.32 5.28
N ASN A 83 -5.13 -8.49 4.41
CA ASN A 83 -4.69 -8.91 3.08
C ASN A 83 -3.24 -9.46 3.07
N ALA A 84 -2.72 -9.81 4.25
CA ALA A 84 -1.35 -10.30 4.44
C ALA A 84 -0.99 -11.57 3.66
N GLY A 85 -1.97 -12.28 3.11
CA GLY A 85 -1.79 -13.52 2.37
C GLY A 85 -1.05 -13.37 1.05
N GLY A 86 -1.05 -12.17 0.45
CA GLY A 86 -0.32 -11.90 -0.79
C GLY A 86 -0.64 -12.92 -1.89
N VAL A 87 0.39 -13.55 -2.43
CA VAL A 87 0.27 -14.60 -3.46
C VAL A 87 0.29 -16.03 -2.89
N ASN A 88 0.28 -16.18 -1.56
CA ASN A 88 0.28 -17.47 -0.86
C ASN A 88 -0.60 -17.46 0.39
N VAL A 89 -1.89 -17.16 0.18
CA VAL A 89 -2.88 -17.03 1.26
C VAL A 89 -2.96 -18.29 2.13
N LYS A 90 -2.98 -19.48 1.51
CA LYS A 90 -3.02 -20.75 2.22
C LYS A 90 -1.77 -21.01 3.08
N GLY A 91 -0.59 -20.66 2.56
CA GLY A 91 0.67 -20.75 3.32
C GLY A 91 0.65 -19.81 4.54
N CYS A 92 0.18 -18.58 4.37
CA CYS A 92 0.03 -17.61 5.44
C CYS A 92 -0.93 -18.14 6.53
N ALA A 93 -2.12 -18.61 6.13
CA ALA A 93 -3.12 -19.14 7.04
C ALA A 93 -2.62 -20.38 7.82
N THR A 94 -1.89 -21.26 7.14
CA THR A 94 -1.24 -22.43 7.77
C THR A 94 -0.24 -21.99 8.85
N ALA A 95 0.60 -21.01 8.54
CA ALA A 95 1.57 -20.49 9.50
C ALA A 95 0.90 -19.85 10.72
N VAL A 96 -0.20 -19.10 10.53
CA VAL A 96 -0.99 -18.53 11.64
C VAL A 96 -1.67 -19.62 12.47
N ARG A 97 -2.22 -20.66 11.83
CA ARG A 97 -2.79 -21.83 12.52
C ARG A 97 -1.75 -22.52 13.41
N ASP A 98 -0.54 -22.72 12.89
CA ASP A 98 0.52 -23.39 13.63
C ASP A 98 0.96 -22.53 14.83
N VAL A 99 1.02 -21.21 14.67
CA VAL A 99 1.21 -20.28 15.81
C VAL A 99 0.10 -20.40 16.85
N ALA A 100 -1.18 -20.50 16.43
CA ALA A 100 -2.28 -20.65 17.37
C ALA A 100 -2.16 -21.93 18.19
N ARG A 101 -1.76 -23.05 17.57
CA ARG A 101 -1.47 -24.33 18.26
C ARG A 101 -0.31 -24.22 19.25
N GLU A 102 0.80 -23.61 18.85
CA GLU A 102 1.94 -23.38 19.74
C GLU A 102 1.57 -22.54 20.97
N LEU A 103 0.57 -21.65 20.83
CA LEU A 103 0.04 -20.84 21.92
C LEU A 103 -1.04 -21.56 22.78
N GLY A 104 -1.38 -22.80 22.48
CA GLY A 104 -2.42 -23.55 23.18
C GLY A 104 -3.84 -23.01 22.93
N LEU A 105 -4.07 -22.46 21.75
CA LEU A 105 -5.37 -21.92 21.31
C LEU A 105 -6.12 -22.91 20.40
N ASP A 106 -5.79 -24.21 20.48
CA ASP A 106 -6.46 -25.27 19.71
C ASP A 106 -7.98 -25.21 19.90
N GLY A 107 -8.72 -25.32 18.81
CA GLY A 107 -10.19 -25.26 18.81
C GLY A 107 -10.78 -23.89 19.11
N LYS A 108 -9.96 -22.86 19.37
CA LYS A 108 -10.41 -21.48 19.65
C LYS A 108 -10.22 -20.53 18.48
N VAL A 109 -9.40 -20.91 17.50
CA VAL A 109 -9.07 -20.06 16.34
C VAL A 109 -9.51 -20.74 15.06
N ARG A 110 -10.45 -20.10 14.37
CA ARG A 110 -10.87 -20.45 13.02
C ARG A 110 -10.39 -19.34 12.06
N ILE A 111 -9.77 -19.73 10.97
CA ILE A 111 -9.15 -18.82 10.00
C ILE A 111 -9.89 -18.96 8.68
N GLY A 112 -10.49 -17.86 8.21
CA GLY A 112 -11.08 -17.74 6.89
C GLY A 112 -9.99 -17.39 5.85
N ILE A 113 -9.98 -18.14 4.77
CA ILE A 113 -9.03 -18.00 3.66
C ILE A 113 -9.83 -17.56 2.45
N VAL A 114 -9.51 -16.37 1.93
CA VAL A 114 -10.14 -15.84 0.71
C VAL A 114 -9.11 -15.86 -0.41
N THR A 115 -9.42 -16.59 -1.49
CA THR A 115 -8.58 -16.73 -2.69
C THR A 115 -9.40 -16.47 -3.96
N GLY A 116 -8.75 -16.54 -5.15
CA GLY A 116 -9.38 -16.31 -6.44
C GLY A 116 -9.04 -14.95 -7.06
N ASP A 117 -8.18 -14.20 -6.39
CA ASP A 117 -7.58 -12.96 -6.89
C ASP A 117 -6.43 -13.23 -7.88
N ASP A 118 -5.65 -14.28 -7.68
CA ASP A 118 -4.54 -14.66 -8.57
C ASP A 118 -5.08 -15.27 -9.87
N ILE A 119 -4.90 -14.53 -10.97
CA ILE A 119 -5.33 -14.95 -12.32
C ILE A 119 -4.16 -15.28 -13.24
N MET A 120 -2.94 -15.34 -12.72
CA MET A 120 -1.73 -15.53 -13.53
C MET A 120 -1.81 -16.76 -14.43
N ALA A 121 -2.32 -17.89 -13.91
CA ALA A 121 -2.48 -19.13 -14.67
C ALA A 121 -3.60 -19.09 -15.73
N ARG A 122 -4.49 -18.11 -15.66
CA ARG A 122 -5.64 -17.95 -16.55
C ARG A 122 -5.46 -16.90 -17.66
N LEU A 123 -4.33 -16.18 -17.66
CA LEU A 123 -4.11 -15.09 -18.62
C LEU A 123 -4.24 -15.54 -20.07
N ASP A 124 -3.69 -16.69 -20.45
CA ASP A 124 -3.77 -17.19 -21.82
C ASP A 124 -5.20 -17.63 -22.19
N GLU A 125 -5.96 -18.18 -21.24
CA GLU A 125 -7.40 -18.46 -21.41
C GLU A 125 -8.16 -17.16 -21.71
N PHE A 126 -7.95 -16.10 -20.91
CA PHE A 126 -8.62 -14.82 -21.12
C PHE A 126 -8.28 -14.20 -22.47
N LEU A 127 -7.00 -14.13 -22.81
CA LEU A 127 -6.56 -13.59 -24.11
C LEU A 127 -7.14 -14.37 -25.29
N SER A 128 -7.22 -15.71 -25.21
CA SER A 128 -7.79 -16.54 -26.27
C SER A 128 -9.30 -16.32 -26.45
N ARG A 129 -10.00 -15.86 -25.41
CA ARG A 129 -11.43 -15.52 -25.42
C ARG A 129 -11.69 -14.06 -25.80
N GLY A 130 -10.65 -13.28 -26.13
CA GLY A 130 -10.79 -11.89 -26.52
C GLY A 130 -10.86 -10.91 -25.36
N ILE A 131 -10.55 -11.33 -24.13
CA ILE A 131 -10.40 -10.46 -22.96
C ILE A 131 -8.97 -9.92 -22.95
N GLU A 132 -8.75 -8.77 -23.58
CA GLU A 132 -7.43 -8.24 -23.89
C GLU A 132 -6.67 -7.67 -22.70
N LEU A 133 -7.32 -7.43 -21.56
CA LEU A 133 -6.74 -6.84 -20.35
C LEU A 133 -5.90 -5.59 -20.68
N ARG A 134 -6.51 -4.67 -21.45
CA ARG A 134 -5.84 -3.46 -21.91
C ARG A 134 -5.39 -2.59 -20.75
N ASN A 135 -4.25 -1.97 -20.93
CA ASN A 135 -3.72 -1.01 -19.96
C ASN A 135 -4.64 0.20 -19.86
N MET A 136 -5.09 0.54 -18.66
CA MET A 136 -6.02 1.65 -18.43
C MET A 136 -5.42 3.03 -18.77
N ASP A 137 -4.09 3.17 -18.76
CA ASP A 137 -3.41 4.45 -19.00
C ASP A 137 -3.01 4.62 -20.47
N THR A 138 -2.58 3.54 -21.15
CA THR A 138 -2.03 3.59 -22.52
C THR A 138 -2.90 2.96 -23.58
N ASP A 139 -3.95 2.23 -23.18
CA ASP A 139 -4.82 1.42 -24.03
C ASP A 139 -4.11 0.31 -24.82
N GLU A 140 -2.88 -0.06 -24.48
CA GLU A 140 -2.15 -1.17 -25.08
C GLU A 140 -2.73 -2.52 -24.62
N PRO A 141 -2.81 -3.55 -25.50
CA PRO A 141 -3.24 -4.88 -25.11
C PRO A 141 -2.14 -5.62 -24.30
N LEU A 142 -2.54 -6.42 -23.30
CA LEU A 142 -1.61 -7.15 -22.43
C LEU A 142 -0.63 -8.06 -23.19
N ALA A 143 -1.01 -8.51 -24.36
CA ALA A 143 -0.16 -9.34 -25.23
C ALA A 143 1.21 -8.70 -25.50
N THR A 144 1.33 -7.37 -25.49
CA THR A 144 2.60 -6.64 -25.71
C THR A 144 3.66 -6.90 -24.64
N VAL A 145 3.24 -7.28 -23.42
CA VAL A 145 4.11 -7.54 -22.27
C VAL A 145 3.97 -8.95 -21.69
N ARG A 146 3.20 -9.83 -22.38
CA ARG A 146 2.80 -11.16 -21.87
C ARG A 146 3.98 -12.00 -21.35
N ASP A 147 5.08 -12.03 -22.08
CA ASP A 147 6.26 -12.85 -21.74
C ASP A 147 7.06 -12.31 -20.54
N ARG A 148 6.75 -11.09 -20.10
CA ARG A 148 7.46 -10.39 -19.02
C ARG A 148 6.62 -10.27 -17.74
N ILE A 149 5.38 -10.79 -17.75
CA ILE A 149 4.47 -10.69 -16.61
C ILE A 149 5.03 -11.48 -15.44
N GLN A 150 4.96 -10.88 -14.25
CA GLN A 150 5.44 -11.45 -12.99
C GLN A 150 4.31 -11.80 -12.03
N SER A 151 3.25 -11.00 -11.99
CA SER A 151 2.05 -11.25 -11.18
C SER A 151 0.82 -10.65 -11.84
N ALA A 152 -0.37 -11.22 -11.56
CA ALA A 152 -1.64 -10.72 -12.04
C ALA A 152 -2.72 -11.06 -11.00
N ASN A 153 -3.19 -10.04 -10.27
CA ASN A 153 -4.14 -10.21 -9.18
C ASN A 153 -5.30 -9.23 -9.32
N VAL A 154 -6.50 -9.74 -9.11
CA VAL A 154 -7.75 -8.96 -9.15
C VAL A 154 -8.02 -8.37 -7.77
N TYR A 155 -8.48 -7.13 -7.73
CA TYR A 155 -8.98 -6.53 -6.49
C TYR A 155 -10.34 -7.14 -6.15
N LEU A 156 -10.36 -8.06 -5.17
CA LEU A 156 -11.60 -8.61 -4.65
C LEU A 156 -12.30 -7.59 -3.74
N GLY A 157 -13.63 -7.62 -3.71
CA GLY A 157 -14.42 -6.81 -2.80
C GLY A 157 -14.57 -7.42 -1.41
N ALA A 158 -15.45 -6.82 -0.61
CA ALA A 158 -15.71 -7.22 0.78
C ALA A 158 -16.49 -8.53 0.91
N TRP A 159 -17.34 -8.89 -0.05
CA TRP A 159 -18.30 -10.00 0.09
C TRP A 159 -17.70 -11.36 0.39
N PRO A 160 -16.57 -11.79 -0.19
CA PRO A 160 -15.93 -13.05 0.19
C PRO A 160 -15.44 -13.05 1.64
N MET A 161 -14.99 -11.89 2.16
CA MET A 161 -14.63 -11.76 3.57
C MET A 161 -15.85 -11.83 4.49
N VAL A 162 -16.98 -11.25 4.07
CA VAL A 162 -18.27 -11.38 4.77
C VAL A 162 -18.69 -12.85 4.86
N GLU A 163 -18.55 -13.60 3.77
CA GLU A 163 -18.84 -15.03 3.76
C GLU A 163 -17.98 -15.80 4.78
N ALA A 164 -16.68 -15.49 4.85
CA ALA A 164 -15.79 -16.07 5.86
C ALA A 164 -16.22 -15.67 7.29
N LEU A 165 -16.50 -14.40 7.55
CA LEU A 165 -16.96 -13.90 8.86
C LEU A 165 -18.27 -14.57 9.29
N ASN A 166 -19.20 -14.81 8.37
CA ASN A 166 -20.47 -15.50 8.62
C ASN A 166 -20.28 -16.95 9.05
N GLN A 167 -19.14 -17.56 8.72
CA GLN A 167 -18.77 -18.90 9.19
C GLN A 167 -18.14 -18.86 10.60
N GLY A 168 -18.09 -17.71 11.28
CA GLY A 168 -17.64 -17.55 12.66
C GLY A 168 -16.13 -17.61 12.83
N VAL A 169 -15.35 -17.16 11.86
CA VAL A 169 -13.88 -17.11 11.95
C VAL A 169 -13.42 -15.94 12.82
N GLN A 170 -12.27 -16.11 13.47
CA GLN A 170 -11.60 -15.06 14.25
C GLN A 170 -10.63 -14.25 13.40
N VAL A 171 -10.05 -14.85 12.36
CA VAL A 171 -9.10 -14.22 11.47
C VAL A 171 -9.52 -14.45 10.03
N VAL A 172 -9.58 -13.40 9.22
CA VAL A 172 -9.75 -13.49 7.76
C VAL A 172 -8.45 -13.09 7.09
N ILE A 173 -7.92 -13.94 6.23
CA ILE A 173 -6.71 -13.69 5.45
C ILE A 173 -7.06 -13.74 3.97
N THR A 174 -6.72 -12.67 3.25
CA THR A 174 -6.95 -12.59 1.81
C THR A 174 -5.65 -12.42 1.03
N GLY A 175 -5.69 -12.66 -0.29
CA GLY A 175 -4.76 -12.13 -1.27
C GLY A 175 -5.08 -10.67 -1.58
N ARG A 176 -4.99 -10.26 -2.87
CA ARG A 176 -5.34 -8.89 -3.25
C ARG A 176 -6.83 -8.65 -3.11
N ALA A 177 -7.18 -7.78 -2.22
CA ALA A 177 -8.52 -7.25 -2.05
C ALA A 177 -8.46 -5.73 -2.11
N THR A 178 -9.60 -5.05 -2.25
CA THR A 178 -9.64 -3.60 -2.05
C THR A 178 -9.35 -3.27 -0.58
N ASP A 179 -8.51 -2.28 -0.34
CA ASP A 179 -8.02 -1.95 0.99
C ASP A 179 -9.18 -1.55 1.91
N THR A 180 -10.12 -0.77 1.39
CA THR A 180 -11.37 -0.40 2.06
C THR A 180 -12.24 -1.61 2.44
N GLY A 181 -12.13 -2.71 1.71
CA GLY A 181 -12.89 -3.95 1.95
C GLY A 181 -12.58 -4.60 3.30
N LEU A 182 -11.36 -4.42 3.81
CA LEU A 182 -10.95 -4.93 5.13
C LEU A 182 -11.78 -4.33 6.28
N THR A 183 -12.30 -3.10 6.09
CA THR A 183 -13.20 -2.41 7.02
C THR A 183 -14.66 -2.63 6.65
N LEU A 184 -15.00 -2.59 5.37
CA LEU A 184 -16.37 -2.75 4.89
C LEU A 184 -16.94 -4.13 5.23
N ALA A 185 -16.15 -5.20 5.13
CA ALA A 185 -16.60 -6.57 5.42
C ALA A 185 -17.09 -6.76 6.88
N PRO A 186 -16.36 -6.31 7.92
CA PRO A 186 -16.88 -6.23 9.29
C PRO A 186 -18.23 -5.52 9.42
N LEU A 187 -18.39 -4.37 8.76
CA LEU A 187 -19.62 -3.57 8.85
C LEU A 187 -20.81 -4.30 8.22
N ILE A 188 -20.63 -4.88 7.05
CA ILE A 188 -21.67 -5.70 6.38
C ILE A 188 -22.06 -6.88 7.27
N HIS A 189 -21.07 -7.60 7.82
CA HIS A 189 -21.30 -8.77 8.66
C HIS A 189 -22.10 -8.46 9.92
N GLU A 190 -21.70 -7.43 10.66
CA GLU A 190 -22.30 -7.09 11.97
C GLU A 190 -23.66 -6.40 11.84
N PHE A 191 -23.84 -5.58 10.80
CA PHE A 191 -25.08 -4.82 10.58
C PHE A 191 -26.05 -5.46 9.60
N GLY A 192 -25.64 -6.53 8.92
CA GLY A 192 -26.48 -7.25 7.98
C GLY A 192 -26.88 -6.44 6.74
N TRP A 193 -26.00 -5.51 6.32
CA TRP A 193 -26.23 -4.72 5.10
C TRP A 193 -26.35 -5.61 3.87
N LYS A 194 -27.14 -5.17 2.89
CA LYS A 194 -27.44 -5.91 1.68
C LYS A 194 -26.58 -5.42 0.50
N GLN A 195 -26.48 -6.25 -0.55
CA GLN A 195 -25.71 -5.92 -1.76
C GLN A 195 -26.22 -4.68 -2.51
N ASN A 196 -27.44 -4.25 -2.27
CA ASN A 196 -28.04 -3.07 -2.88
C ASN A 196 -28.23 -1.88 -1.92
N ASP A 197 -27.68 -1.96 -0.72
CA ASP A 197 -27.69 -0.85 0.24
C ASP A 197 -26.54 0.13 -0.07
N TRP A 198 -26.56 0.70 -1.28
CA TRP A 198 -25.44 1.44 -1.86
C TRP A 198 -24.90 2.56 -0.99
N ASP A 199 -25.78 3.31 -0.32
CA ASP A 199 -25.36 4.38 0.60
C ASP A 199 -24.60 3.80 1.81
N LEU A 200 -25.02 2.67 2.35
CA LEU A 200 -24.37 1.99 3.47
C LEU A 200 -23.04 1.35 3.05
N LEU A 201 -23.00 0.71 1.88
CA LEU A 201 -21.75 0.17 1.33
C LEU A 201 -20.73 1.28 1.07
N ALA A 202 -21.18 2.42 0.51
CA ALA A 202 -20.33 3.58 0.33
C ALA A 202 -19.83 4.15 1.67
N ALA A 203 -20.68 4.19 2.70
CA ALA A 203 -20.29 4.65 4.03
C ALA A 203 -19.18 3.75 4.64
N GLY A 204 -19.34 2.44 4.53
CA GLY A 204 -18.31 1.49 4.99
C GLY A 204 -17.02 1.56 4.17
N THR A 205 -17.12 1.78 2.85
CA THR A 205 -15.97 2.03 1.97
C THR A 205 -15.20 3.28 2.41
N ILE A 206 -15.91 4.39 2.67
CA ILE A 206 -15.28 5.64 3.11
C ILE A 206 -14.68 5.50 4.52
N ALA A 207 -15.32 4.76 5.43
CA ALA A 207 -14.73 4.47 6.73
C ALA A 207 -13.40 3.70 6.55
N GLY A 208 -13.35 2.73 5.64
CA GLY A 208 -12.13 2.01 5.26
C GLY A 208 -11.06 2.94 4.70
N HIS A 209 -11.41 3.78 3.72
CA HIS A 209 -10.49 4.73 3.10
C HIS A 209 -9.86 5.71 4.11
N ILE A 210 -10.62 6.15 5.12
CA ILE A 210 -10.07 7.06 6.14
C ILE A 210 -9.05 6.35 7.04
N ILE A 211 -9.24 5.07 7.33
CA ILE A 211 -8.38 4.38 8.30
C ILE A 211 -7.30 3.48 7.68
N GLU A 212 -7.39 3.13 6.39
CA GLU A 212 -6.46 2.19 5.72
C GLU A 212 -5.00 2.65 5.73
N CYS A 213 -4.74 3.95 5.63
CA CYS A 213 -3.39 4.51 5.65
C CYS A 213 -2.84 4.75 7.07
N GLY A 214 -3.30 3.99 8.07
CA GLY A 214 -2.78 4.03 9.42
C GLY A 214 -2.83 5.43 10.04
N ALA A 215 -1.70 5.91 10.57
CA ALA A 215 -1.64 7.16 11.31
C ALA A 215 -1.95 8.43 10.50
N GLN A 216 -2.16 8.39 9.20
CA GLN A 216 -2.46 9.61 8.41
C GLN A 216 -3.72 10.32 8.92
N ALA A 217 -4.81 9.59 9.18
CA ALA A 217 -6.02 10.19 9.74
C ALA A 217 -5.84 10.75 11.15
N SER A 218 -4.77 10.34 11.84
CA SER A 218 -4.39 10.85 13.18
C SER A 218 -3.30 11.92 13.15
N GLY A 219 -3.03 12.51 11.98
CA GLY A 219 -2.08 13.60 11.80
C GLY A 219 -0.73 13.20 11.24
N GLY A 220 -0.48 11.91 10.98
CA GLY A 220 0.68 11.47 10.21
C GLY A 220 0.64 12.06 8.79
N ASN A 221 1.76 12.56 8.28
CA ASN A 221 1.84 13.20 6.94
C ASN A 221 0.86 14.36 6.71
N CYS A 222 0.25 14.91 7.76
CA CYS A 222 -0.72 16.00 7.68
C CYS A 222 -0.01 17.34 7.45
N GLN A 223 -0.53 18.15 6.50
CA GLN A 223 0.00 19.49 6.22
C GLN A 223 -0.52 20.54 7.20
N TYR A 224 -1.76 20.37 7.64
CA TYR A 224 -2.41 21.36 8.49
C TYR A 224 -1.80 21.41 9.89
N GLU A 225 -1.19 22.52 10.22
CA GLU A 225 -0.58 22.80 11.53
C GLU A 225 0.30 21.65 12.08
N TRP A 226 1.08 20.99 11.20
CA TRP A 226 1.84 19.79 11.53
C TRP A 226 2.80 19.99 12.73
N GLN A 227 3.35 21.19 12.91
CA GLN A 227 4.24 21.50 14.03
C GLN A 227 3.54 21.42 15.40
N SER A 228 2.22 21.57 15.43
CA SER A 228 1.40 21.56 16.65
C SER A 228 0.79 20.19 16.97
N ILE A 229 1.02 19.19 16.15
CA ILE A 229 0.53 17.83 16.38
C ILE A 229 1.32 17.20 17.54
N PRO A 230 0.65 16.78 18.64
CA PRO A 230 1.35 16.34 19.84
C PRO A 230 1.92 14.94 19.69
N ASP A 231 3.06 14.69 20.30
CA ASP A 231 3.66 13.38 20.56
C ASP A 231 3.61 12.39 19.38
N MET A 232 4.14 12.81 18.23
CA MET A 232 4.17 11.98 17.00
C MET A 232 4.98 10.68 17.17
N ALA A 233 5.90 10.62 18.15
CA ALA A 233 6.62 9.39 18.47
C ALA A 233 5.71 8.29 19.05
N ASN A 234 4.58 8.68 19.64
CA ASN A 234 3.56 7.79 20.20
C ASN A 234 2.22 7.90 19.45
N VAL A 235 2.27 8.21 18.17
CA VAL A 235 1.06 8.43 17.37
C VAL A 235 0.06 7.27 17.48
N GLY A 236 -1.20 7.60 17.76
CA GLY A 236 -2.30 6.64 17.80
C GLY A 236 -2.84 6.38 16.40
N PHE A 237 -3.07 5.12 16.07
CA PHE A 237 -3.72 4.77 14.80
C PHE A 237 -5.24 4.97 14.90
N PRO A 238 -5.92 5.26 13.80
CA PRO A 238 -7.33 5.60 13.79
C PRO A 238 -8.23 4.39 14.06
N ILE A 239 -9.41 4.69 14.61
CA ILE A 239 -10.50 3.77 14.86
C ILE A 239 -11.77 4.38 14.24
N ALA A 240 -12.50 3.61 13.45
CA ALA A 240 -13.83 3.94 12.98
C ALA A 240 -14.88 3.33 13.92
N GLU A 241 -15.65 4.19 14.60
CA GLU A 241 -16.80 3.79 15.41
C GLU A 241 -18.05 3.92 14.55
N ALA A 242 -18.48 2.82 13.94
CA ALA A 242 -19.55 2.80 12.95
C ALA A 242 -20.89 2.35 13.54
N LYS A 243 -21.99 2.88 12.98
CA LYS A 243 -23.37 2.56 13.33
C LYS A 243 -24.11 1.91 12.16
N PRO A 244 -25.23 1.20 12.42
CA PRO A 244 -26.03 0.53 11.39
C PRO A 244 -26.59 1.47 10.31
N ASP A 245 -26.75 2.75 10.59
CA ASP A 245 -27.24 3.77 9.66
C ASP A 245 -26.17 4.31 8.71
N GLY A 246 -24.93 3.77 8.78
CA GLY A 246 -23.81 4.19 7.97
C GLY A 246 -23.07 5.43 8.47
N SER A 247 -23.55 6.10 9.53
CA SER A 247 -22.78 7.15 10.18
C SER A 247 -21.66 6.57 11.04
N PHE A 248 -20.53 7.27 11.12
CA PHE A 248 -19.42 6.82 11.98
C PHE A 248 -18.63 7.98 12.55
N VAL A 249 -17.82 7.69 13.55
CA VAL A 249 -16.88 8.63 14.17
C VAL A 249 -15.47 8.10 13.99
N ILE A 250 -14.58 8.93 13.45
CA ILE A 250 -13.14 8.64 13.46
C ILE A 250 -12.57 9.13 14.78
N THR A 251 -11.83 8.26 15.45
CA THR A 251 -11.17 8.53 16.73
C THR A 251 -9.86 7.74 16.84
N LYS A 252 -9.22 7.74 17.99
CA LYS A 252 -8.05 6.93 18.36
C LYS A 252 -8.12 6.57 19.84
N HIS A 253 -7.26 5.66 20.29
CA HIS A 253 -7.16 5.37 21.72
C HIS A 253 -6.71 6.59 22.53
N GLU A 254 -7.23 6.71 23.74
CA GLU A 254 -6.74 7.68 24.72
C GLU A 254 -5.25 7.41 25.04
N ASN A 255 -4.57 8.43 25.56
CA ASN A 255 -3.15 8.37 25.93
C ASN A 255 -2.20 8.04 24.78
N THR A 256 -2.61 8.26 23.52
CA THR A 256 -1.75 8.20 22.34
C THR A 256 -1.52 9.61 21.76
N GLY A 257 -0.38 9.80 21.11
CA GLY A 257 -0.07 11.03 20.37
C GLY A 257 -0.87 11.14 19.07
N GLY A 258 -0.54 12.15 18.28
CA GLY A 258 -1.32 12.49 17.09
C GLY A 258 -2.59 13.29 17.43
N ARG A 259 -3.32 13.66 16.39
CA ARG A 259 -4.54 14.47 16.50
C ARG A 259 -5.53 14.07 15.42
N VAL A 260 -6.73 13.66 15.85
CA VAL A 260 -7.88 13.43 14.97
C VAL A 260 -8.76 14.66 14.98
N ASN A 261 -8.82 15.38 13.88
CA ASN A 261 -9.68 16.55 13.70
C ASN A 261 -10.20 16.64 12.26
N VAL A 262 -11.10 17.59 12.00
CA VAL A 262 -11.68 17.74 10.65
C VAL A 262 -10.61 17.95 9.57
N PRO A 263 -9.56 18.78 9.76
CA PRO A 263 -8.48 18.87 8.78
C PRO A 263 -7.75 17.54 8.52
N SER A 264 -7.33 16.79 9.54
CA SER A 264 -6.59 15.53 9.34
C SER A 264 -7.43 14.48 8.62
N VAL A 265 -8.71 14.34 8.96
CA VAL A 265 -9.64 13.44 8.26
C VAL A 265 -9.89 13.91 6.82
N LYS A 266 -9.99 15.22 6.60
CA LYS A 266 -10.20 15.79 5.27
C LYS A 266 -8.98 15.54 4.37
N GLU A 267 -7.76 15.69 4.88
CA GLU A 267 -6.54 15.40 4.12
C GLU A 267 -6.47 13.93 3.72
N GLN A 268 -6.85 13.01 4.63
CA GLN A 268 -6.93 11.58 4.27
C GLN A 268 -8.03 11.31 3.24
N LEU A 269 -9.17 11.97 3.30
CA LEU A 269 -10.25 11.79 2.30
C LEU A 269 -9.82 12.17 0.88
N VAL A 270 -8.94 13.15 0.72
CA VAL A 270 -8.44 13.55 -0.61
C VAL A 270 -7.14 12.86 -1.01
N TYR A 271 -6.60 12.02 -0.14
CA TYR A 271 -5.39 11.26 -0.43
C TYR A 271 -5.67 10.16 -1.45
N GLU A 272 -4.83 10.03 -2.47
CA GLU A 272 -4.98 9.05 -3.57
C GLU A 272 -6.35 9.13 -4.28
N MET A 273 -6.95 10.31 -4.31
CA MET A 273 -8.25 10.56 -4.91
C MET A 273 -8.15 10.85 -6.41
N GLY A 274 -8.93 10.11 -7.20
CA GLY A 274 -9.19 10.43 -8.60
C GLY A 274 -10.40 11.37 -8.74
N ASP A 275 -11.46 10.92 -9.45
CA ASP A 275 -12.73 11.66 -9.52
C ASP A 275 -13.49 11.51 -8.18
N PRO A 276 -13.73 12.61 -7.44
CA PRO A 276 -14.42 12.55 -6.17
C PRO A 276 -15.90 12.17 -6.30
N HIS A 277 -16.49 12.28 -7.47
CA HIS A 277 -17.87 11.81 -7.74
C HIS A 277 -17.95 10.31 -7.96
N GLU A 278 -16.83 9.64 -8.28
CA GLU A 278 -16.80 8.25 -8.71
C GLU A 278 -15.63 7.48 -8.11
N TYR A 279 -15.64 7.29 -6.79
CA TYR A 279 -14.68 6.38 -6.15
C TYR A 279 -15.18 4.94 -6.35
N ILE A 280 -14.63 4.29 -7.38
CA ILE A 280 -15.06 2.97 -7.85
C ILE A 280 -14.38 1.87 -7.03
N THR A 281 -15.20 1.00 -6.43
CA THR A 281 -14.75 -0.22 -5.76
C THR A 281 -15.49 -1.45 -6.30
N PRO A 282 -15.05 -2.66 -6.01
CA PRO A 282 -15.80 -3.86 -6.36
C PRO A 282 -17.21 -3.92 -5.75
N ASP A 283 -17.44 -3.21 -4.66
CA ASP A 283 -18.66 -3.31 -3.85
C ASP A 283 -19.67 -2.20 -4.15
N CYS A 284 -19.22 -1.00 -4.49
CA CYS A 284 -20.04 0.15 -4.82
C CYS A 284 -19.22 1.25 -5.51
N VAL A 285 -19.90 2.28 -6.01
CA VAL A 285 -19.30 3.56 -6.39
C VAL A 285 -19.69 4.60 -5.34
N ALA A 286 -18.72 5.12 -4.59
CA ALA A 286 -18.95 6.11 -3.55
C ALA A 286 -18.77 7.54 -4.08
N ASP A 287 -19.66 8.47 -3.66
CA ASP A 287 -19.60 9.89 -3.99
C ASP A 287 -19.03 10.68 -2.81
N PHE A 288 -17.75 11.02 -2.89
CA PHE A 288 -17.02 11.75 -1.85
C PHE A 288 -17.50 13.20 -1.70
N THR A 289 -18.16 13.79 -2.70
CA THR A 289 -18.68 15.16 -2.63
C THR A 289 -19.87 15.29 -1.68
N THR A 290 -20.49 14.19 -1.34
CA THR A 290 -21.65 14.14 -0.43
C THR A 290 -21.26 14.09 1.04
N ILE A 291 -19.99 13.74 1.34
CA ILE A 291 -19.48 13.56 2.70
C ILE A 291 -19.62 14.83 3.53
N ARG A 292 -20.08 14.66 4.78
CA ARG A 292 -20.13 15.72 5.79
C ARG A 292 -19.24 15.34 6.97
N LEU A 293 -18.43 16.30 7.40
CA LEU A 293 -17.55 16.17 8.55
C LEU A 293 -17.96 17.16 9.62
N GLU A 294 -18.03 16.70 10.86
CA GLU A 294 -18.41 17.50 12.01
C GLU A 294 -17.48 17.16 13.19
N ASP A 295 -17.04 18.19 13.90
CA ASP A 295 -16.33 18.02 15.17
C ASP A 295 -17.26 17.35 16.18
N ALA A 296 -16.84 16.24 16.75
CA ALA A 296 -17.60 15.46 17.74
C ALA A 296 -16.88 15.41 19.10
N GLY A 297 -15.97 16.33 19.36
CA GLY A 297 -15.17 16.43 20.58
C GLY A 297 -13.68 16.15 20.35
N GLU A 298 -12.92 16.14 21.41
CA GLU A 298 -11.47 15.96 21.35
C GLU A 298 -11.11 14.63 20.69
N ASN A 299 -10.29 14.69 19.62
CA ASN A 299 -9.89 13.54 18.79
C ASN A 299 -11.09 12.72 18.26
N ARG A 300 -12.18 13.38 17.91
CA ARG A 300 -13.39 12.76 17.40
C ARG A 300 -13.97 13.56 16.24
N VAL A 301 -14.14 12.93 15.09
CA VAL A 301 -14.73 13.53 13.89
C VAL A 301 -15.90 12.65 13.43
N ARG A 302 -17.10 13.19 13.42
CA ARG A 302 -18.28 12.53 12.87
C ARG A 302 -18.29 12.65 11.34
N VAL A 303 -18.55 11.52 10.68
CA VAL A 303 -18.65 11.41 9.23
C VAL A 303 -20.03 10.85 8.87
N TYR A 304 -20.74 11.53 7.95
CA TYR A 304 -22.11 11.17 7.58
C TYR A 304 -22.52 11.77 6.23
N GLY A 305 -23.75 11.49 5.78
CA GLY A 305 -24.33 12.05 4.56
C GLY A 305 -23.87 11.40 3.28
N ILE A 306 -23.16 10.29 3.38
CA ILE A 306 -22.52 9.58 2.30
C ILE A 306 -23.55 8.97 1.35
N LYS A 307 -23.30 9.10 0.04
CA LYS A 307 -24.10 8.51 -1.02
C LYS A 307 -23.29 7.54 -1.85
N GLY A 308 -23.96 6.47 -2.27
CA GLY A 308 -23.41 5.43 -3.10
C GLY A 308 -24.28 5.10 -4.30
N ARG A 309 -23.65 4.45 -5.28
CA ARG A 309 -24.28 3.95 -6.50
C ARG A 309 -23.89 2.49 -6.72
N PRO A 310 -24.61 1.74 -7.61
CA PRO A 310 -24.23 0.39 -7.96
C PRO A 310 -22.76 0.27 -8.38
N ALA A 311 -22.12 -0.83 -7.99
CA ALA A 311 -20.79 -1.16 -8.48
C ALA A 311 -20.78 -1.37 -9.99
N THR A 312 -19.62 -1.19 -10.62
CA THR A 312 -19.41 -1.46 -12.05
C THR A 312 -19.41 -2.97 -12.34
N ASP A 313 -19.55 -3.34 -13.61
CA ASP A 313 -19.53 -4.73 -14.08
C ASP A 313 -18.09 -5.28 -14.26
N SER A 314 -17.09 -4.50 -13.90
CA SER A 314 -15.68 -4.86 -14.02
C SER A 314 -14.95 -4.77 -12.68
N LEU A 315 -13.84 -5.51 -12.58
CA LEU A 315 -12.88 -5.45 -11.48
C LEU A 315 -11.54 -4.96 -12.00
N LYS A 316 -10.84 -4.18 -11.17
CA LYS A 316 -9.46 -3.77 -11.45
C LYS A 316 -8.53 -4.97 -11.28
N VAL A 317 -7.57 -5.08 -12.20
CA VAL A 317 -6.50 -6.07 -12.15
C VAL A 317 -5.17 -5.35 -11.98
N SER A 318 -4.43 -5.73 -10.96
CA SER A 318 -3.04 -5.32 -10.75
C SER A 318 -2.13 -6.35 -11.42
N ILE A 319 -1.48 -5.95 -12.51
CA ILE A 319 -0.51 -6.79 -13.20
C ILE A 319 0.86 -6.12 -13.06
N SER A 320 1.90 -6.91 -12.79
CA SER A 320 3.26 -6.42 -12.81
C SER A 320 4.10 -7.16 -13.84
N TYR A 321 5.02 -6.45 -14.49
CA TYR A 321 5.91 -7.02 -15.50
C TYR A 321 7.33 -6.47 -15.40
N SER A 322 8.31 -7.24 -15.87
CA SER A 322 9.71 -6.80 -15.95
C SER A 322 9.88 -5.76 -17.04
N ALA A 323 10.45 -4.60 -16.69
CA ALA A 323 10.63 -3.45 -17.57
C ALA A 323 12.12 -3.04 -17.69
N GLY A 324 13.01 -4.01 -17.61
CA GLY A 324 14.45 -3.80 -17.70
C GLY A 324 15.12 -3.56 -16.36
N PHE A 325 16.21 -2.79 -16.36
CA PHE A 325 17.08 -2.57 -15.22
C PHE A 325 17.33 -1.08 -14.98
N LYS A 326 17.64 -0.72 -13.75
CA LYS A 326 18.08 0.62 -13.35
C LYS A 326 19.25 0.54 -12.39
N ALA A 327 19.96 1.67 -12.28
CA ALA A 327 20.89 1.92 -11.20
C ALA A 327 20.88 3.43 -10.89
N VAL A 328 21.09 3.78 -9.61
CA VAL A 328 21.16 5.17 -9.16
C VAL A 328 22.46 5.37 -8.39
N GLY A 329 23.24 6.37 -8.81
CA GLY A 329 24.48 6.78 -8.12
C GLY A 329 24.34 8.16 -7.52
N THR A 330 24.98 8.40 -6.37
CA THR A 330 24.95 9.69 -5.67
C THR A 330 26.33 10.13 -5.23
N LEU A 331 26.60 11.43 -5.27
CA LEU A 331 27.75 12.09 -4.68
C LEU A 331 27.32 13.40 -4.04
N VAL A 332 27.93 13.83 -2.97
CA VAL A 332 27.63 15.11 -2.32
C VAL A 332 28.81 16.08 -2.54
N TYR A 333 28.50 17.26 -2.99
CA TYR A 333 29.46 18.36 -3.18
C TYR A 333 29.21 19.47 -2.17
N ALA A 334 30.26 19.86 -1.47
CA ALA A 334 30.21 20.87 -0.41
C ALA A 334 30.62 22.26 -0.90
N TRP A 335 30.23 23.28 -0.14
CA TRP A 335 30.62 24.68 -0.32
C TRP A 335 32.18 24.84 -0.50
N PRO A 336 32.69 25.88 -1.21
CA PRO A 336 31.94 26.82 -2.07
C PRO A 336 31.51 26.18 -3.39
N ASP A 337 30.56 26.83 -4.08
CA ASP A 337 30.11 26.44 -5.42
C ASP A 337 29.54 25.01 -5.52
N ALA A 338 28.87 24.52 -4.48
CA ALA A 338 28.39 23.13 -4.41
C ALA A 338 27.55 22.74 -5.64
N TYR A 339 26.63 23.60 -6.07
CA TYR A 339 25.79 23.33 -7.24
C TYR A 339 26.58 23.31 -8.56
N ALA A 340 27.49 24.26 -8.76
CA ALA A 340 28.33 24.30 -9.97
C ALA A 340 29.25 23.07 -10.06
N LYS A 341 29.79 22.60 -8.94
CA LYS A 341 30.58 21.36 -8.87
C LYS A 341 29.73 20.12 -9.22
N ALA A 342 28.52 20.03 -8.66
CA ALA A 342 27.62 18.92 -8.98
C ALA A 342 27.26 18.89 -10.48
N GLN A 343 26.99 20.04 -11.09
CA GLN A 343 26.77 20.18 -12.54
C GLN A 343 28.00 19.78 -13.36
N ALA A 344 29.20 20.18 -12.94
CA ALA A 344 30.43 19.80 -13.62
C ALA A 344 30.68 18.28 -13.54
N ALA A 345 30.40 17.65 -12.38
CA ALA A 345 30.50 16.22 -12.19
C ALA A 345 29.53 15.44 -13.10
N ASP A 346 28.28 15.89 -13.25
CA ASP A 346 27.34 15.30 -14.20
C ASP A 346 27.84 15.37 -15.64
N LYS A 347 28.36 16.52 -16.06
CA LYS A 347 28.94 16.67 -17.43
C LYS A 347 30.11 15.72 -17.65
N ILE A 348 31.01 15.57 -16.66
CA ILE A 348 32.13 14.61 -16.75
C ILE A 348 31.64 13.19 -16.86
N LEU A 349 30.65 12.81 -16.04
CA LEU A 349 30.06 11.48 -16.07
C LEU A 349 29.45 11.19 -17.44
N ARG A 350 28.59 12.05 -17.93
CA ARG A 350 27.94 11.89 -19.25
C ARG A 350 28.94 11.74 -20.39
N ALA A 351 29.98 12.59 -20.42
CA ALA A 351 31.03 12.49 -21.43
C ALA A 351 31.80 11.17 -21.36
N ARG A 352 31.98 10.57 -20.17
CA ARG A 352 32.58 9.23 -20.01
C ARG A 352 31.65 8.14 -20.53
N LEU A 353 30.37 8.18 -20.17
CA LEU A 353 29.40 7.19 -20.63
C LEU A 353 29.32 7.16 -22.14
N GLU A 354 29.34 8.35 -22.80
CA GLU A 354 29.37 8.49 -24.24
C GLU A 354 30.65 7.87 -24.86
N ARG A 355 31.84 8.20 -24.31
CA ARG A 355 33.12 7.64 -24.77
C ARG A 355 33.20 6.12 -24.63
N LEU A 356 32.50 5.54 -23.67
CA LEU A 356 32.39 4.12 -23.45
C LEU A 356 31.37 3.46 -24.38
N GLY A 357 30.64 4.23 -25.18
CA GLY A 357 29.58 3.73 -26.07
C GLY A 357 28.40 3.17 -25.33
N LEU A 358 28.13 3.62 -24.09
CA LEU A 358 27.03 3.13 -23.29
C LEU A 358 25.73 3.87 -23.65
N HIS A 359 24.70 3.10 -23.97
CA HIS A 359 23.37 3.60 -24.32
C HIS A 359 22.37 3.18 -23.26
N PHE A 360 21.49 4.11 -22.89
CA PHE A 360 20.42 3.90 -21.92
C PHE A 360 19.12 4.44 -22.49
N ASP A 361 17.99 3.81 -22.14
CA ASP A 361 16.67 4.29 -22.53
C ASP A 361 16.39 5.67 -21.88
N GLN A 362 16.91 5.88 -20.68
CA GLN A 362 16.83 7.16 -19.98
C GLN A 362 18.03 7.36 -19.05
N VAL A 363 18.50 8.62 -19.01
CA VAL A 363 19.45 9.13 -18.01
C VAL A 363 18.82 10.35 -17.34
N LEU A 364 18.59 10.24 -16.04
CA LEU A 364 18.02 11.31 -15.22
C LEU A 364 19.09 11.86 -14.28
N THR A 365 19.29 13.16 -14.27
CA THR A 365 20.12 13.86 -13.30
C THR A 365 19.25 14.76 -12.43
N GLU A 366 19.43 14.64 -11.14
CA GLU A 366 18.78 15.48 -10.14
C GLU A 366 19.81 16.08 -9.20
N PHE A 367 19.56 17.31 -8.79
CA PHE A 367 20.38 18.03 -7.79
C PHE A 367 19.54 18.17 -6.52
N VAL A 368 19.70 17.21 -5.60
CA VAL A 368 18.97 17.21 -4.33
C VAL A 368 19.41 18.39 -3.49
N GLY A 369 18.44 19.13 -2.99
CA GLY A 369 18.66 20.44 -2.36
C GLY A 369 18.44 21.63 -3.30
N VAL A 370 18.27 21.37 -4.61
CA VAL A 370 18.02 22.43 -5.63
C VAL A 370 16.70 22.17 -6.37
N ASN A 371 16.61 21.10 -7.16
CA ASN A 371 15.49 20.88 -8.07
C ASN A 371 14.93 19.45 -8.09
N ALA A 372 15.43 18.56 -7.25
CA ALA A 372 15.04 17.15 -7.32
C ALA A 372 13.54 16.91 -7.03
N THR A 373 12.93 17.75 -6.20
CA THR A 373 11.51 17.60 -5.82
C THR A 373 10.57 18.34 -6.78
N HIS A 374 10.95 19.56 -7.18
CA HIS A 374 10.07 20.42 -7.97
C HIS A 374 10.40 20.45 -9.47
N GLY A 375 11.53 19.84 -9.88
CA GLY A 375 11.96 19.81 -11.27
C GLY A 375 12.01 21.22 -11.91
N PRO A 376 11.34 21.42 -13.06
CA PRO A 376 11.32 22.73 -13.74
C PRO A 376 10.62 23.84 -12.94
N LEU A 377 9.81 23.52 -11.95
CA LEU A 377 9.13 24.50 -11.09
C LEU A 377 10.01 24.99 -9.93
N ALA A 378 11.18 24.39 -9.74
CA ALA A 378 12.12 24.88 -8.74
C ALA A 378 12.57 26.30 -9.10
N GLY A 379 12.58 27.18 -8.12
CA GLY A 379 13.16 28.51 -8.27
C GLY A 379 14.67 28.45 -8.55
N PRO A 380 15.33 29.62 -8.82
CA PRO A 380 16.76 29.66 -9.01
C PRO A 380 17.47 29.14 -7.74
N ALA A 381 18.52 28.32 -7.96
CA ALA A 381 19.35 27.84 -6.85
C ALA A 381 19.93 29.01 -6.09
N ALA A 382 19.92 28.95 -4.75
CA ALA A 382 20.65 29.90 -3.94
C ALA A 382 22.14 29.81 -4.29
N ALA A 383 22.79 30.97 -4.51
CA ALA A 383 24.19 31.02 -4.91
C ALA A 383 25.16 30.43 -3.87
N ASP A 384 24.71 30.29 -2.63
CA ASP A 384 25.53 29.87 -1.47
C ASP A 384 24.95 28.63 -0.78
N GLN A 385 24.68 27.56 -1.55
CA GLN A 385 24.26 26.29 -0.98
C GLN A 385 25.41 25.63 -0.24
N ALA A 386 25.19 25.23 1.03
CA ALA A 386 26.21 24.56 1.83
C ALA A 386 26.63 23.22 1.21
N GLU A 387 25.65 22.48 0.67
CA GLU A 387 25.87 21.18 0.02
C GLU A 387 24.79 20.89 -1.01
N VAL A 388 25.14 20.12 -2.04
CA VAL A 388 24.23 19.61 -3.07
C VAL A 388 24.54 18.16 -3.35
N GLN A 389 23.53 17.28 -3.28
CA GLN A 389 23.70 15.89 -3.69
C GLN A 389 23.40 15.76 -5.18
N LEU A 390 24.40 15.40 -5.97
CA LEU A 390 24.22 14.90 -7.33
C LEU A 390 23.65 13.49 -7.23
N ARG A 391 22.50 13.27 -7.88
CA ARG A 391 21.87 11.97 -8.05
C ARG A 391 21.67 11.69 -9.54
N VAL A 392 22.31 10.64 -10.06
CA VAL A 392 22.19 10.23 -11.47
C VAL A 392 21.61 8.85 -11.53
N GLY A 393 20.47 8.72 -12.21
CA GLY A 393 19.80 7.45 -12.48
C GLY A 393 19.91 7.09 -13.96
N VAL A 394 20.12 5.81 -14.24
CA VAL A 394 20.05 5.25 -15.60
C VAL A 394 19.08 4.07 -15.62
N ARG A 395 18.37 3.90 -16.74
CA ARG A 395 17.55 2.71 -16.98
C ARG A 395 17.71 2.24 -18.44
N GLY A 396 17.49 0.93 -18.64
CA GLY A 396 17.52 0.30 -19.95
C GLY A 396 17.42 -1.21 -19.85
N ASN A 397 17.35 -1.86 -21.00
CA ASN A 397 17.25 -3.32 -21.08
C ASN A 397 18.61 -4.03 -21.06
N ASP A 398 19.71 -3.31 -21.38
CA ASP A 398 21.07 -3.85 -21.32
C ASP A 398 21.62 -3.81 -19.89
N LYS A 399 21.48 -4.93 -19.16
CA LYS A 399 21.99 -5.08 -17.81
C LYS A 399 23.50 -4.82 -17.71
N ALA A 400 24.29 -5.21 -18.74
CA ALA A 400 25.74 -5.02 -18.71
C ALA A 400 26.11 -3.53 -18.81
N ALA A 401 25.39 -2.74 -19.62
CA ALA A 401 25.55 -1.30 -19.68
C ALA A 401 25.20 -0.66 -18.32
N ILE A 402 24.10 -1.08 -17.67
CA ILE A 402 23.73 -0.59 -16.33
C ILE A 402 24.81 -0.97 -15.30
N GLU A 403 25.33 -2.19 -15.32
CA GLU A 403 26.44 -2.62 -14.45
C GLU A 403 27.70 -1.79 -14.69
N ARG A 404 27.99 -1.42 -15.92
CA ARG A 404 29.15 -0.58 -16.25
C ARG A 404 28.97 0.83 -15.69
N PHE A 405 27.79 1.44 -15.80
CA PHE A 405 27.47 2.72 -15.19
C PHE A 405 27.81 2.76 -13.70
N THR A 406 27.47 1.71 -12.94
CA THR A 406 27.71 1.69 -11.49
C THR A 406 29.19 1.85 -11.11
N LYS A 407 30.11 1.59 -12.04
CA LYS A 407 31.55 1.70 -11.86
C LYS A 407 32.10 3.09 -12.20
N GLU A 408 31.31 3.97 -12.83
CA GLU A 408 31.74 5.30 -13.27
C GLU A 408 31.47 6.41 -12.23
N ILE A 409 30.68 6.15 -11.20
CA ILE A 409 30.33 7.14 -10.15
C ILE A 409 31.52 7.36 -9.20
N ALA A 410 32.04 6.29 -8.58
CA ALA A 410 33.14 6.38 -7.61
C ALA A 410 34.41 7.07 -8.15
N PRO A 411 34.83 6.87 -9.41
CA PRO A 411 36.00 7.55 -9.96
C PRO A 411 35.92 9.08 -9.91
N LEU A 412 34.71 9.67 -9.91
CA LEU A 412 34.54 11.13 -9.80
C LEU A 412 35.11 11.71 -8.50
N ILE A 413 35.28 10.91 -7.46
CA ILE A 413 35.88 11.33 -6.18
C ILE A 413 37.31 11.87 -6.41
N LEU A 414 38.08 11.26 -7.29
CA LEU A 414 39.47 11.63 -7.55
C LEU A 414 39.68 12.33 -8.91
N THR A 415 38.69 12.24 -9.79
CA THR A 415 38.81 12.72 -11.19
C THR A 415 37.75 13.76 -11.54
N GLY A 416 36.93 14.17 -10.57
CA GLY A 416 35.92 15.19 -10.68
C GLY A 416 36.25 16.47 -9.93
N PRO A 417 35.26 17.38 -9.75
CA PRO A 417 35.41 18.61 -9.01
C PRO A 417 35.79 18.37 -7.54
N PRO A 418 36.47 19.35 -6.89
CA PRO A 418 36.90 19.22 -5.50
C PRO A 418 35.74 19.28 -4.49
N ALA A 419 36.06 18.99 -3.23
CA ALA A 419 35.14 19.01 -2.09
C ALA A 419 33.92 18.08 -2.27
N VAL A 420 34.16 16.92 -2.90
CA VAL A 420 33.22 15.82 -2.92
C VAL A 420 33.33 15.04 -1.61
N THR A 421 32.20 14.70 -1.01
CA THR A 421 32.14 13.79 0.12
C THR A 421 31.45 12.48 -0.30
N GLY A 422 31.66 11.44 0.51
CA GLY A 422 31.33 10.08 0.16
C GLY A 422 29.88 9.83 -0.29
N PHE A 423 29.68 8.68 -0.84
CA PHE A 423 28.35 8.19 -1.21
C PHE A 423 27.85 7.21 -0.14
N ALA A 424 26.64 7.45 0.35
CA ALA A 424 25.96 6.54 1.26
C ALA A 424 25.58 5.23 0.55
N GLY A 425 25.75 4.09 1.20
CA GLY A 425 25.33 2.79 0.68
C GLY A 425 26.32 2.09 -0.27
N GLY A 426 27.51 2.65 -0.52
CA GLY A 426 28.53 2.03 -1.36
C GLY A 426 28.26 2.19 -2.87
N ARG A 427 28.77 1.26 -3.67
CA ARG A 427 28.54 1.29 -5.13
C ARG A 427 27.08 1.11 -5.48
N PRO A 428 26.56 1.83 -6.49
CA PRO A 428 25.21 1.63 -6.97
C PRO A 428 24.94 0.15 -7.30
N LYS A 429 23.74 -0.32 -6.96
CA LYS A 429 23.31 -1.68 -7.28
C LYS A 429 22.45 -1.64 -8.53
N VAL A 430 22.56 -2.67 -9.35
CA VAL A 430 21.63 -2.90 -10.44
C VAL A 430 20.36 -3.53 -9.89
N GLU A 431 19.25 -2.90 -10.18
CA GLU A 431 17.92 -3.34 -9.77
C GLU A 431 17.06 -3.63 -11.00
N GLU A 432 16.27 -4.68 -10.95
CA GLU A 432 15.25 -4.94 -11.95
C GLU A 432 14.09 -3.97 -11.77
N ILE A 433 13.64 -3.36 -12.85
CA ILE A 433 12.44 -2.52 -12.86
C ILE A 433 11.21 -3.43 -12.97
N VAL A 434 10.31 -3.31 -12.02
CA VAL A 434 8.97 -3.87 -12.11
C VAL A 434 8.01 -2.73 -12.43
N ALA A 435 7.37 -2.82 -13.59
CA ALA A 435 6.37 -1.85 -14.01
C ALA A 435 4.96 -2.37 -13.72
N TYR A 436 4.06 -1.43 -13.53
CA TYR A 436 2.66 -1.66 -13.24
C TYR A 436 1.81 -1.59 -14.51
N TRP A 437 0.86 -2.51 -14.63
CA TRP A 437 -0.10 -2.58 -15.72
C TRP A 437 -1.51 -2.69 -15.12
N PRO A 438 -2.21 -1.57 -14.95
CA PRO A 438 -3.60 -1.59 -14.52
C PRO A 438 -4.50 -2.04 -15.68
N ALA A 439 -5.40 -2.95 -15.41
CA ALA A 439 -6.37 -3.43 -16.38
C ALA A 439 -7.74 -3.63 -15.75
N LEU A 440 -8.76 -3.82 -16.56
CA LEU A 440 -10.09 -4.21 -16.13
C LEU A 440 -10.45 -5.60 -16.68
N ILE A 441 -11.17 -6.37 -15.87
CA ILE A 441 -11.72 -7.68 -16.24
C ILE A 441 -13.21 -7.72 -15.92
N PRO A 442 -14.07 -8.35 -16.74
CA PRO A 442 -15.48 -8.55 -16.40
C PRO A 442 -15.61 -9.29 -15.05
N LYS A 443 -16.48 -8.79 -14.20
CA LYS A 443 -16.66 -9.30 -12.82
C LYS A 443 -17.11 -10.77 -12.80
N GLU A 444 -17.90 -11.18 -13.77
CA GLU A 444 -18.41 -12.54 -13.94
C GLU A 444 -17.31 -13.59 -14.19
N GLU A 445 -16.14 -13.16 -14.67
CA GLU A 445 -14.99 -14.04 -14.92
C GLU A 445 -14.26 -14.46 -13.63
N ILE A 446 -14.51 -13.75 -12.53
CA ILE A 446 -13.80 -13.94 -11.27
C ILE A 446 -14.70 -14.63 -10.25
N LYS A 447 -14.22 -15.73 -9.70
CA LYS A 447 -14.92 -16.49 -8.68
C LYS A 447 -14.06 -16.60 -7.43
N PRO A 448 -14.29 -15.74 -6.44
CA PRO A 448 -13.64 -15.88 -5.14
C PRO A 448 -13.97 -17.23 -4.50
N VAL A 449 -13.02 -17.78 -3.76
CA VAL A 449 -13.18 -19.03 -3.02
C VAL A 449 -12.91 -18.77 -1.55
N VAL A 450 -13.82 -19.20 -0.70
CA VAL A 450 -13.73 -19.09 0.75
C VAL A 450 -13.57 -20.47 1.37
N GLU A 451 -12.50 -20.65 2.13
CA GLU A 451 -12.21 -21.87 2.89
C GLU A 451 -12.02 -21.51 4.37
N VAL A 452 -12.29 -22.42 5.27
CA VAL A 452 -12.02 -22.25 6.70
C VAL A 452 -11.13 -23.38 7.20
N ILE A 453 -10.09 -23.02 7.94
CA ILE A 453 -9.24 -23.98 8.67
C ILE A 453 -9.31 -23.71 10.17
N GLU A 454 -9.08 -24.75 10.97
CA GLU A 454 -9.12 -24.70 12.44
C GLU A 454 -7.73 -24.99 13.01
N ALA A 455 -7.39 -24.29 14.08
CA ALA A 455 -6.17 -24.53 14.84
C ALA A 455 -6.33 -25.71 15.79
#